data_48a1da2954aa0c9a637d002c99d7eb6c
#
_entry.id   48a1da2954aa0c9a637d002c99d7eb6c
#
_cell.length_a   1.000
_cell.length_b   1.000
_cell.length_c   1.000
_cell.angle_alpha   90.00
_cell.angle_beta   90.00
_cell.angle_gamma   90.00
#
_symmetry.space_group_name_H-M   'P 1'
#
loop_
_entity.id
_entity.type
_entity.pdbx_description
1 polymer ?
#
loop_
_entity_poly.entity_id
_entity_poly.type
_entity_poly.pdbx_seq_one_letter_code
_entity_poly.pdbx_strand_id
1 'polypeptide(L)'
;MIVHPLTDDKLAQRHDLVDRDDIDLLVRSFYRYAAMDELLGPIFARAGVDWPSHIETLTDFWAWQLLGERGYDANPLRAHEPVHARTPFRQEHYDRWIELFHSTIDEHFVGTTADVAKMRGAKMISALQRLLSGSHAPATDPVQPLWAVDSRS
;
A
#
# COMPACT_ATOMS: atom_id res chain seq x y z
N MET A 1 -29.36 10.31 13.50
CA MET A 1 -29.39 9.25 12.51
C MET A 1 -28.08 8.49 12.48
N ILE A 2 -28.19 7.24 12.39
CA ILE A 2 -27.01 6.42 12.33
C ILE A 2 -26.32 6.58 11.00
N VAL A 3 -25.06 6.86 11.06
CA VAL A 3 -24.27 6.98 9.88
C VAL A 3 -23.59 5.67 9.61
N HIS A 4 -23.93 5.08 8.50
CA HIS A 4 -23.19 3.96 7.98
C HIS A 4 -22.32 4.46 6.87
N PRO A 5 -21.01 4.26 6.96
CA PRO A 5 -20.15 4.59 5.82
C PRO A 5 -20.59 3.87 4.59
N LEU A 6 -21.11 2.64 4.78
CA LEU A 6 -21.61 1.82 3.69
C LEU A 6 -23.04 1.45 3.94
N THR A 7 -23.91 1.82 3.03
CA THR A 7 -25.29 1.37 3.01
C THR A 7 -25.35 0.07 2.22
N ASP A 8 -26.47 -0.63 2.31
CA ASP A 8 -26.68 -1.83 1.52
C ASP A 8 -26.54 -1.55 0.02
N ASP A 9 -27.10 -0.41 -0.42
CA ASP A 9 -26.98 -0.03 -1.82
C ASP A 9 -25.53 0.18 -2.22
N LYS A 10 -24.76 0.85 -1.38
CA LYS A 10 -23.37 1.12 -1.68
C LYS A 10 -22.56 -0.17 -1.73
N LEU A 11 -22.82 -1.08 -0.80
CA LEU A 11 -22.15 -2.37 -0.81
C LEU A 11 -22.48 -3.16 -2.05
N ALA A 12 -23.75 -3.15 -2.46
CA ALA A 12 -24.19 -3.87 -3.65
C ALA A 12 -23.61 -3.27 -4.92
N GLN A 13 -23.21 -2.00 -4.89
CA GLN A 13 -22.65 -1.32 -6.05
C GLN A 13 -21.13 -1.43 -6.15
N ARG A 14 -20.49 -2.06 -5.17
CA ARG A 14 -19.04 -2.24 -5.26
C ARG A 14 -18.70 -3.09 -6.46
N HIS A 15 -17.62 -2.72 -7.13
CA HIS A 15 -17.10 -3.49 -8.24
C HIS A 15 -15.63 -3.75 -8.01
N ASP A 16 -15.00 -4.46 -8.92
CA ASP A 16 -13.58 -4.77 -8.81
C ASP A 16 -12.75 -3.54 -9.23
N LEU A 17 -11.46 -3.62 -8.95
CA LEU A 17 -10.49 -2.64 -9.43
C LEU A 17 -10.24 -2.91 -10.91
N VAL A 18 -10.72 -2.03 -11.79
CA VAL A 18 -10.65 -2.29 -13.22
C VAL A 18 -9.85 -1.24 -13.99
N ASP A 19 -9.70 -0.03 -13.47
CA ASP A 19 -9.01 1.01 -14.20
C ASP A 19 -8.21 1.91 -13.25
N ARG A 20 -7.50 2.86 -13.84
CA ARG A 20 -6.65 3.75 -13.07
C ARG A 20 -7.43 4.63 -12.10
N ASP A 21 -8.64 5.03 -12.46
CA ASP A 21 -9.46 5.83 -11.56
C ASP A 21 -9.80 5.05 -10.29
N ASP A 22 -10.04 3.75 -10.41
CA ASP A 22 -10.26 2.89 -9.26
C ASP A 22 -9.02 2.83 -8.37
N ILE A 23 -7.85 2.71 -9.00
CA ILE A 23 -6.59 2.69 -8.25
C ILE A 23 -6.39 4.01 -7.52
N ASP A 24 -6.64 5.13 -8.20
CA ASP A 24 -6.51 6.45 -7.58
C ASP A 24 -7.43 6.59 -6.38
N LEU A 25 -8.67 6.12 -6.50
CA LEU A 25 -9.62 6.15 -5.38
C LEU A 25 -9.10 5.33 -4.20
N LEU A 26 -8.60 4.13 -4.48
CA LEU A 26 -8.05 3.28 -3.42
C LEU A 26 -6.88 3.97 -2.72
N VAL A 27 -5.94 4.49 -3.49
CA VAL A 27 -4.73 5.11 -2.93
C VAL A 27 -5.09 6.34 -2.10
N ARG A 28 -5.95 7.21 -2.62
CA ARG A 28 -6.36 8.42 -1.91
C ARG A 28 -7.12 8.09 -0.63
N SER A 29 -8.01 7.12 -0.70
CA SER A 29 -8.80 6.73 0.47
C SER A 29 -7.92 6.12 1.54
N PHE A 30 -7.02 5.22 1.14
CA PHE A 30 -6.12 4.57 2.10
C PHE A 30 -5.23 5.60 2.82
N TYR A 31 -4.60 6.49 2.05
CA TYR A 31 -3.68 7.44 2.68
C TYR A 31 -4.38 8.54 3.46
N ARG A 32 -5.63 8.81 3.14
CA ARG A 32 -6.43 9.68 4.00
C ARG A 32 -6.59 9.06 5.38
N TYR A 33 -6.94 7.78 5.43
CA TYR A 33 -7.07 7.08 6.70
C TYR A 33 -5.72 6.94 7.39
N ALA A 34 -4.69 6.57 6.64
CA ALA A 34 -3.37 6.33 7.21
C ALA A 34 -2.77 7.59 7.81
N ALA A 35 -2.92 8.72 7.14
CA ALA A 35 -2.39 9.99 7.64
C ALA A 35 -3.07 10.45 8.92
N MET A 36 -4.32 10.05 9.12
CA MET A 36 -5.09 10.39 10.31
C MET A 36 -5.04 9.32 11.38
N ASP A 37 -4.43 8.19 11.08
CA ASP A 37 -4.34 7.09 12.01
C ASP A 37 -3.40 7.43 13.17
N GLU A 38 -3.78 7.06 14.39
CA GLU A 38 -2.98 7.38 15.57
C GLU A 38 -1.59 6.76 15.53
N LEU A 39 -1.49 5.57 14.93
CA LEU A 39 -0.24 4.83 14.91
C LEU A 39 0.62 5.19 13.69
N LEU A 40 0.00 5.27 12.51
CA LEU A 40 0.74 5.52 11.26
C LEU A 40 0.94 7.00 10.96
N GLY A 41 -0.01 7.84 11.37
CA GLY A 41 0.05 9.26 11.06
C GLY A 41 1.35 9.94 11.46
N PRO A 42 1.87 9.69 12.68
CA PRO A 42 3.13 10.32 13.10
C PRO A 42 4.31 9.97 12.20
N ILE A 43 4.33 8.77 11.63
CA ILE A 43 5.42 8.39 10.72
C ILE A 43 5.39 9.25 9.48
N PHE A 44 4.21 9.45 8.90
CA PHE A 44 4.07 10.29 7.71
C PHE A 44 4.41 11.75 8.02
N ALA A 45 4.00 12.23 9.17
CA ALA A 45 4.30 13.60 9.56
C ALA A 45 5.80 13.82 9.67
N ARG A 46 6.52 12.87 10.27
CA ARG A 46 7.97 12.98 10.44
C ARG A 46 8.70 12.82 9.12
N ALA A 47 8.14 12.02 8.21
CA ALA A 47 8.75 11.83 6.91
C ALA A 47 8.61 13.06 6.00
N GLY A 48 7.71 13.97 6.35
CA GLY A 48 7.50 15.18 5.56
C GLY A 48 6.98 14.88 4.17
N VAL A 49 5.98 14.01 4.09
CA VAL A 49 5.47 13.52 2.82
C VAL A 49 4.84 14.64 1.99
N ASP A 50 5.26 14.74 0.74
CA ASP A 50 4.60 15.61 -0.24
C ASP A 50 3.43 14.82 -0.82
N TRP A 51 2.24 15.04 -0.26
CA TRP A 51 1.10 14.20 -0.56
C TRP A 51 0.70 14.13 -2.04
N PRO A 52 0.61 15.25 -2.77
CA PRO A 52 0.25 15.13 -4.18
C PRO A 52 1.20 14.23 -4.96
N SER A 53 2.50 14.41 -4.76
CA SER A 53 3.50 13.61 -5.43
C SER A 53 3.48 12.16 -4.98
N HIS A 54 3.29 11.95 -3.68
CA HIS A 54 3.26 10.61 -3.10
C HIS A 54 2.06 9.80 -3.63
N ILE A 55 0.89 10.44 -3.67
CA ILE A 55 -0.32 9.80 -4.19
C ILE A 55 -0.13 9.40 -5.64
N GLU A 56 0.45 10.29 -6.45
CA GLU A 56 0.69 10.00 -7.86
C GLU A 56 1.63 8.81 -8.02
N THR A 57 2.72 8.81 -7.27
CA THR A 57 3.69 7.71 -7.33
C THR A 57 3.06 6.38 -6.95
N LEU A 58 2.25 6.38 -5.90
CA LEU A 58 1.62 5.14 -5.45
C LEU A 58 0.50 4.69 -6.37
N THR A 59 -0.19 5.63 -6.99
CA THR A 59 -1.17 5.27 -8.01
C THR A 59 -0.46 4.58 -9.19
N ASP A 60 0.68 5.12 -9.62
CA ASP A 60 1.49 4.48 -10.66
C ASP A 60 1.93 3.09 -10.24
N PHE A 61 2.40 2.95 -9.01
CA PHE A 61 2.84 1.67 -8.50
C PHE A 61 1.72 0.62 -8.53
N TRP A 62 0.56 0.96 -7.99
CA TRP A 62 -0.52 0.00 -7.93
C TRP A 62 -1.16 -0.26 -9.29
N ALA A 63 -1.20 0.75 -10.17
CA ALA A 63 -1.67 0.55 -11.54
C ALA A 63 -0.77 -0.42 -12.28
N TRP A 64 0.54 -0.29 -12.09
CA TRP A 64 1.49 -1.24 -12.65
C TRP A 64 1.30 -2.62 -12.07
N GLN A 65 1.15 -2.68 -10.74
CA GLN A 65 1.07 -3.94 -10.02
C GLN A 65 -0.20 -4.74 -10.36
N LEU A 66 -1.32 -4.05 -10.52
CA LEU A 66 -2.61 -4.68 -10.66
C LEU A 66 -3.16 -4.67 -12.09
N LEU A 67 -2.82 -3.68 -12.87
CA LEU A 67 -3.37 -3.50 -14.21
C LEU A 67 -2.32 -3.65 -15.31
N GLY A 68 -1.06 -3.83 -14.95
CA GLY A 68 0.00 -3.97 -15.92
C GLY A 68 0.39 -2.67 -16.62
N GLU A 69 -0.01 -1.53 -16.10
CA GLU A 69 0.34 -0.25 -16.70
C GLU A 69 1.81 0.08 -16.46
N ARG A 70 2.47 0.58 -17.48
CA ARG A 70 3.88 0.96 -17.37
C ARG A 70 4.00 2.35 -16.78
N GLY A 71 5.19 2.69 -16.29
CA GLY A 71 5.45 4.02 -15.78
C GLY A 71 6.04 4.06 -14.40
N TYR A 72 6.02 2.95 -13.68
CA TYR A 72 6.62 2.89 -12.37
C TYR A 72 7.96 2.15 -12.43
N ASP A 73 9.03 2.82 -12.01
CA ASP A 73 10.37 2.22 -12.04
C ASP A 73 11.13 2.39 -10.74
N ALA A 74 10.48 2.87 -9.68
CA ALA A 74 11.12 3.05 -8.40
C ALA A 74 11.12 1.75 -7.58
N ASN A 75 11.86 1.74 -6.48
CA ASN A 75 11.91 0.61 -5.57
C ASN A 75 11.28 1.01 -4.24
N PRO A 76 10.03 0.64 -3.98
CA PRO A 76 9.35 1.07 -2.77
C PRO A 76 9.96 0.49 -1.50
N LEU A 77 10.58 -0.69 -1.58
CA LEU A 77 11.19 -1.29 -0.40
C LEU A 77 12.38 -0.44 0.06
N ARG A 78 13.22 -0.02 -0.89
CA ARG A 78 14.37 0.80 -0.57
C ARG A 78 13.98 2.21 -0.16
N ALA A 79 12.90 2.71 -0.72
CA ALA A 79 12.44 4.06 -0.40
C ALA A 79 12.09 4.23 1.07
N HIS A 80 11.77 3.14 1.76
CA HIS A 80 11.40 3.20 3.17
C HIS A 80 12.59 3.17 4.12
N GLU A 81 13.78 2.85 3.64
CA GLU A 81 14.94 2.75 4.52
C GLU A 81 15.27 4.03 5.28
N PRO A 82 15.32 5.20 4.63
CA PRO A 82 15.61 6.43 5.38
C PRO A 82 14.54 6.77 6.41
N VAL A 83 13.28 6.48 6.09
CA VAL A 83 12.19 6.75 7.02
C VAL A 83 12.30 5.86 8.24
N HIS A 84 12.57 4.59 8.03
CA HIS A 84 12.76 3.63 9.12
C HIS A 84 13.94 4.02 10.00
N ALA A 85 15.02 4.52 9.38
CA ALA A 85 16.21 4.93 10.13
C ALA A 85 15.90 6.06 11.11
N ARG A 86 14.98 6.95 10.73
CA ARG A 86 14.60 8.08 11.61
C ARG A 86 13.50 7.72 12.58
N THR A 87 12.55 6.88 12.16
CA THR A 87 11.42 6.48 12.99
C THR A 87 11.22 4.99 12.78
N PRO A 88 11.90 4.16 13.59
CA PRO A 88 11.83 2.70 13.37
C PRO A 88 10.42 2.18 13.38
N PHE A 89 10.12 1.37 12.37
CA PHE A 89 8.82 0.71 12.27
C PHE A 89 8.79 -0.50 13.19
N ARG A 90 7.69 -0.68 13.88
CA ARG A 90 7.50 -1.82 14.79
C ARG A 90 6.44 -2.73 14.21
N GLN A 91 6.31 -3.92 14.79
CA GLN A 91 5.32 -4.89 14.33
C GLN A 91 3.94 -4.30 14.25
N GLU A 92 3.57 -3.48 15.22
CA GLU A 92 2.24 -2.88 15.24
C GLU A 92 2.00 -1.94 14.07
N HIS A 93 3.04 -1.30 13.55
CA HIS A 93 2.93 -0.45 12.37
C HIS A 93 2.62 -1.27 11.13
N TYR A 94 3.32 -2.37 10.95
CA TYR A 94 3.10 -3.25 9.81
C TYR A 94 1.71 -3.87 9.86
N ASP A 95 1.29 -4.33 11.03
CA ASP A 95 -0.03 -4.93 11.19
C ASP A 95 -1.13 -3.91 10.92
N ARG A 96 -0.95 -2.69 11.40
CA ARG A 96 -1.93 -1.63 11.20
C ARG A 96 -2.04 -1.26 9.73
N TRP A 97 -0.92 -1.21 9.02
CA TRP A 97 -0.94 -0.90 7.60
C TRP A 97 -1.79 -1.93 6.83
N ILE A 98 -1.55 -3.21 7.09
CA ILE A 98 -2.30 -4.27 6.42
C ILE A 98 -3.79 -4.17 6.75
N GLU A 99 -4.11 -3.98 8.01
CA GLU A 99 -5.50 -3.87 8.46
C GLU A 99 -6.22 -2.72 7.76
N LEU A 100 -5.57 -1.56 7.73
CA LEU A 100 -6.15 -0.37 7.08
C LEU A 100 -6.29 -0.55 5.59
N PHE A 101 -5.28 -1.13 4.95
CA PHE A 101 -5.31 -1.33 3.51
C PHE A 101 -6.43 -2.28 3.12
N HIS A 102 -6.55 -3.40 3.84
CA HIS A 102 -7.60 -4.37 3.55
C HIS A 102 -8.98 -3.78 3.78
N SER A 103 -9.18 -3.06 4.87
CA SER A 103 -10.48 -2.48 5.15
C SER A 103 -10.84 -1.39 4.14
N THR A 104 -9.86 -0.66 3.64
CA THR A 104 -10.12 0.36 2.62
C THR A 104 -10.54 -0.30 1.30
N ILE A 105 -9.89 -1.40 0.94
CA ILE A 105 -10.28 -2.14 -0.25
C ILE A 105 -11.71 -2.64 -0.10
N ASP A 106 -12.02 -3.25 1.04
CA ASP A 106 -13.36 -3.80 1.28
C ASP A 106 -14.44 -2.72 1.28
N GLU A 107 -14.08 -1.52 1.67
CA GLU A 107 -15.03 -0.42 1.68
C GLU A 107 -15.51 -0.05 0.28
N HIS A 108 -14.62 -0.15 -0.69
CA HIS A 108 -14.89 0.37 -2.04
C HIS A 108 -14.97 -0.70 -3.13
N PHE A 109 -14.36 -1.85 -2.94
CA PHE A 109 -14.19 -2.81 -4.03
C PHE A 109 -14.43 -4.24 -3.60
N VAL A 110 -14.79 -5.07 -4.59
CA VAL A 110 -14.94 -6.51 -4.39
C VAL A 110 -14.62 -7.19 -5.72
N GLY A 111 -13.88 -8.28 -5.67
CA GLY A 111 -13.57 -9.06 -6.88
C GLY A 111 -12.17 -9.64 -6.85
N THR A 112 -11.81 -10.26 -7.95
CA THR A 112 -10.52 -10.95 -8.07
C THR A 112 -9.34 -9.99 -7.94
N THR A 113 -9.40 -8.85 -8.60
CA THR A 113 -8.30 -7.89 -8.53
C THR A 113 -8.20 -7.29 -7.14
N ALA A 114 -9.33 -7.02 -6.48
CA ALA A 114 -9.34 -6.56 -5.11
C ALA A 114 -8.66 -7.57 -4.19
N ASP A 115 -8.94 -8.86 -4.38
CA ASP A 115 -8.30 -9.91 -3.58
C ASP A 115 -6.80 -9.98 -3.85
N VAL A 116 -6.38 -9.82 -5.10
CA VAL A 116 -4.96 -9.79 -5.45
C VAL A 116 -4.28 -8.60 -4.79
N ALA A 117 -4.94 -7.44 -4.77
CA ALA A 117 -4.39 -6.26 -4.13
C ALA A 117 -4.12 -6.50 -2.64
N LYS A 118 -5.06 -7.13 -1.95
CA LYS A 118 -4.88 -7.47 -0.54
C LYS A 118 -3.70 -8.40 -0.34
N MET A 119 -3.60 -9.42 -1.17
CA MET A 119 -2.50 -10.38 -1.08
C MET A 119 -1.16 -9.72 -1.34
N ARG A 120 -1.08 -8.90 -2.37
CA ARG A 120 0.19 -8.24 -2.73
C ARG A 120 0.60 -7.21 -1.70
N GLY A 121 -0.37 -6.50 -1.12
CA GLY A 121 -0.09 -5.58 -0.03
C GLY A 121 0.51 -6.30 1.17
N ALA A 122 -0.07 -7.43 1.55
CA ALA A 122 0.44 -8.21 2.68
C ALA A 122 1.84 -8.75 2.40
N LYS A 123 2.08 -9.24 1.19
CA LYS A 123 3.41 -9.74 0.80
C LYS A 123 4.45 -8.62 0.80
N MET A 124 4.06 -7.46 0.32
CA MET A 124 4.96 -6.31 0.28
C MET A 124 5.36 -5.90 1.70
N ILE A 125 4.40 -5.85 2.60
CA ILE A 125 4.68 -5.49 3.99
C ILE A 125 5.60 -6.53 4.65
N SER A 126 5.38 -7.82 4.38
CA SER A 126 6.24 -8.86 4.91
C SER A 126 7.67 -8.71 4.40
N ALA A 127 7.84 -8.41 3.11
CA ALA A 127 9.16 -8.21 2.55
C ALA A 127 9.82 -6.97 3.13
N LEU A 128 9.06 -5.90 3.30
CA LEU A 128 9.56 -4.67 3.88
C LEU A 128 10.01 -4.90 5.32
N GLN A 129 9.21 -5.63 6.08
CA GLN A 129 9.56 -5.94 7.46
C GLN A 129 10.86 -6.72 7.55
N ARG A 130 11.05 -7.71 6.68
CA ARG A 130 12.30 -8.47 6.65
C ARG A 130 13.48 -7.60 6.29
N LEU A 131 13.31 -6.75 5.28
CA LEU A 131 14.39 -5.86 4.85
C LEU A 131 14.80 -4.90 5.96
N LEU A 132 13.82 -4.26 6.60
CA LEU A 132 14.11 -3.22 7.57
C LEU A 132 14.49 -3.76 8.94
N SER A 133 14.23 -5.03 9.20
CA SER A 133 14.61 -5.63 10.48
C SER A 133 16.09 -5.99 10.55
N GLY A 134 16.81 -5.87 9.43
CA GLY A 134 18.23 -6.18 9.40
C GLY A 134 18.53 -7.65 9.20
N SER A 135 17.52 -8.48 8.99
CA SER A 135 17.74 -9.92 8.79
C SER A 135 17.83 -10.29 7.32
N HIS A 136 17.92 -9.32 6.46
CA HIS A 136 18.00 -9.53 5.02
C HIS A 136 19.45 -9.71 4.57
N ALA A 137 19.60 -10.07 3.30
CA ALA A 137 20.91 -10.18 2.68
C ALA A 137 21.63 -8.83 2.68
N PRO A 138 22.97 -8.86 2.56
CA PRO A 138 23.74 -7.61 2.53
C PRO A 138 23.24 -6.64 1.48
N ALA A 139 23.50 -5.38 1.71
CA ALA A 139 23.02 -4.32 0.86
C ALA A 139 23.56 -4.40 -0.57
N THR A 140 24.58 -5.21 -0.80
CA THR A 140 25.10 -5.41 -2.14
C THR A 140 24.14 -6.16 -3.03
N ASP A 141 23.22 -6.90 -2.44
CA ASP A 141 22.23 -7.62 -3.23
C ASP A 141 21.13 -6.65 -3.64
N PRO A 142 20.75 -6.65 -4.93
CA PRO A 142 19.65 -5.79 -5.33
C PRO A 142 18.37 -6.22 -4.62
N VAL A 143 17.65 -5.25 -4.10
CA VAL A 143 16.35 -5.54 -3.52
C VAL A 143 15.36 -5.68 -4.67
N GLN A 144 14.84 -6.87 -4.82
CA GLN A 144 13.87 -7.14 -5.86
C GLN A 144 12.47 -6.89 -5.35
N PRO A 145 11.65 -6.15 -6.08
CA PRO A 145 10.24 -6.04 -5.73
C PRO A 145 9.61 -7.43 -5.75
N LEU A 146 8.61 -7.64 -4.92
CA LEU A 146 7.96 -8.93 -4.84
C LEU A 146 7.45 -9.41 -6.19
N TRP A 147 6.89 -8.49 -6.95
CA TRP A 147 6.33 -8.81 -8.25
C TRP A 147 7.39 -9.16 -9.28
N ALA A 148 8.59 -8.66 -9.13
CA ALA A 148 9.67 -8.97 -10.05
C ALA A 148 10.18 -10.39 -9.87
N VAL A 149 10.10 -10.93 -8.66
CA VAL A 149 10.53 -12.29 -8.40
C VAL A 149 9.65 -13.27 -9.16
N ASP A 150 8.35 -13.03 -9.11
CA ASP A 150 7.40 -13.93 -9.74
C ASP A 150 7.58 -13.97 -11.26
N SER A 151 7.97 -12.88 -11.84
CA SER A 151 8.09 -12.79 -13.30
C SER A 151 9.31 -13.51 -13.84
N ARG A 152 10.19 -14.00 -12.98
CA ARG A 152 11.41 -14.68 -13.41
C ARG A 152 11.33 -16.19 -13.32
N SER A 153 10.25 -16.70 -12.84
CA SER A 153 10.09 -18.15 -12.72
C SER A 153 9.88 -18.83 -14.05
#